data_8b13129066fddc17f5ed481fd88a89bf
#
_entry.id   8b13129066fddc17f5ed481fd88a89bf
#
_cell.length_a   1.000
_cell.length_b   1.000
_cell.length_c   1.000
_cell.angle_alpha   90.00
_cell.angle_beta   90.00
_cell.angle_gamma   90.00
#
_symmetry.space_group_name_H-M   'P 1'
#
loop_
_entity.id
_entity.type
_entity.pdbx_description
1 polymer ?
#
loop_
_entity_poly.entity_id
_entity_poly.type
_entity_poly.pdbx_seq_one_letter_code
_entity_poly.pdbx_strand_id
1 'polypeptide(L)'
;MKDVVDRLTEKHGIRFILEQSPAESTPYRLARLDLKHFSPAAGHFVRGDISRGDIYYTNSTFLAVSSSTDPFERAMIEGDIHPFIEGNAATCISLGDTKPDKEALARFITKVFRETQNRHVVFSPEFTTCLDCNRTSRGIKDFCPHCGSENVEGITRVAGYFSRISSWNRGKLAELRDRRNQWSAPFPPAEE
;
A
#
# COMPACT_ATOMS: atom_id res chain seq x y z
N MET A 1 -20.23 -0.40 10.02
CA MET A 1 -20.35 -1.16 8.76
C MET A 1 -20.66 -2.64 9.04
N LYS A 2 -19.99 -3.31 9.97
CA LYS A 2 -20.27 -4.73 10.33
C LYS A 2 -21.76 -4.93 10.68
N ASP A 3 -22.33 -4.11 11.56
CA ASP A 3 -23.76 -4.17 11.93
C ASP A 3 -24.71 -4.03 10.75
N VAL A 4 -24.34 -3.28 9.73
CA VAL A 4 -25.13 -3.13 8.49
C VAL A 4 -25.11 -4.42 7.69
N VAL A 5 -23.95 -5.02 7.55
CA VAL A 5 -23.74 -6.31 6.85
C VAL A 5 -24.54 -7.41 7.53
N ASP A 6 -24.49 -7.48 8.86
CA ASP A 6 -25.21 -8.49 9.65
C ASP A 6 -26.73 -8.34 9.50
N ARG A 7 -27.24 -7.10 9.61
CA ARG A 7 -28.67 -6.81 9.35
C ARG A 7 -29.11 -7.14 7.93
N LEU A 8 -28.28 -6.90 6.93
CA LEU A 8 -28.59 -7.26 5.54
C LEU A 8 -28.64 -8.78 5.37
N THR A 9 -27.70 -9.51 5.99
CA THR A 9 -27.68 -10.97 5.99
C THR A 9 -28.95 -11.54 6.62
N GLU A 10 -29.33 -11.05 7.78
CA GLU A 10 -30.55 -11.46 8.48
C GLU A 10 -31.82 -11.16 7.66
N LYS A 11 -31.91 -9.92 7.14
CA LYS A 11 -33.06 -9.47 6.38
C LYS A 11 -33.31 -10.25 5.10
N HIS A 12 -32.26 -10.64 4.40
CA HIS A 12 -32.37 -11.24 3.07
C HIS A 12 -32.08 -12.75 3.03
N GLY A 13 -31.63 -13.35 4.14
CA GLY A 13 -31.27 -14.77 4.17
C GLY A 13 -30.07 -15.12 3.27
N ILE A 14 -29.30 -14.12 2.84
CA ILE A 14 -28.12 -14.24 2.00
C ILE A 14 -26.94 -13.72 2.79
N ARG A 15 -25.84 -14.47 2.83
CA ARG A 15 -24.63 -14.03 3.54
C ARG A 15 -23.98 -12.84 2.83
N PHE A 16 -23.98 -11.69 3.49
CA PHE A 16 -23.17 -10.54 3.11
C PHE A 16 -21.87 -10.55 3.91
N ILE A 17 -20.79 -10.10 3.30
CA ILE A 17 -19.48 -10.00 3.94
C ILE A 17 -18.92 -8.59 3.74
N LEU A 18 -18.05 -8.17 4.66
CA LEU A 18 -17.24 -6.97 4.49
C LEU A 18 -15.89 -7.38 3.90
N GLU A 19 -15.49 -6.72 2.84
CA GLU A 19 -14.24 -6.99 2.13
C GLU A 19 -13.36 -5.75 2.07
N GLN A 20 -12.05 -5.93 2.22
CA GLN A 20 -11.05 -4.93 1.92
C GLN A 20 -10.79 -4.93 0.41
N SER A 21 -11.39 -3.98 -0.29
CA SER A 21 -11.26 -3.90 -1.75
C SER A 21 -10.04 -3.10 -2.16
N PRO A 22 -9.10 -3.65 -2.93
CA PRO A 22 -8.00 -2.90 -3.50
C PRO A 22 -8.53 -1.94 -4.57
N ALA A 23 -8.27 -0.64 -4.38
CA ALA A 23 -8.70 0.39 -5.31
C ALA A 23 -7.50 1.06 -6.00
N GLU A 24 -7.52 1.14 -7.33
CA GLU A 24 -6.43 1.67 -8.14
C GLU A 24 -6.69 3.09 -8.62
N SER A 25 -7.77 3.29 -9.38
CA SER A 25 -8.14 4.59 -9.93
C SER A 25 -9.12 5.36 -9.05
N THR A 26 -9.93 4.65 -8.28
CA THR A 26 -11.00 5.21 -7.44
C THR A 26 -10.48 6.23 -6.42
N PRO A 27 -9.38 5.99 -5.68
CA PRO A 27 -8.86 6.96 -4.72
C PRO A 27 -8.49 8.31 -5.34
N TYR A 28 -7.92 8.30 -6.53
CA TYR A 28 -7.62 9.54 -7.27
C TYR A 28 -8.87 10.24 -7.76
N ARG A 29 -9.80 9.47 -8.34
CA ARG A 29 -11.06 10.02 -8.87
C ARG A 29 -11.92 10.64 -7.78
N LEU A 30 -12.11 9.94 -6.66
CA LEU A 30 -12.94 10.43 -5.54
C LEU A 30 -12.27 11.65 -4.88
N ALA A 31 -10.97 11.64 -4.63
CA ALA A 31 -10.28 12.81 -4.07
C ALA A 31 -10.50 14.07 -4.92
N ARG A 32 -10.45 13.96 -6.25
CA ARG A 32 -10.75 15.08 -7.16
C ARG A 32 -12.18 15.55 -7.09
N LEU A 33 -13.13 14.62 -7.04
CA LEU A 33 -14.56 14.95 -6.98
C LEU A 33 -14.92 15.62 -5.65
N ASP A 34 -14.40 15.09 -4.54
CA ASP A 34 -14.70 15.61 -3.22
C ASP A 34 -14.08 17.00 -3.01
N LEU A 35 -12.86 17.25 -3.49
CA LEU A 35 -12.30 18.60 -3.48
C LEU A 35 -13.13 19.57 -4.30
N LYS A 36 -13.71 19.12 -5.41
CA LYS A 36 -14.58 19.98 -6.24
C LYS A 36 -15.91 20.31 -5.56
N HIS A 37 -16.50 19.35 -4.83
CA HIS A 37 -17.86 19.48 -4.31
C HIS A 37 -17.94 19.80 -2.82
N PHE A 38 -16.91 19.46 -2.04
CA PHE A 38 -16.91 19.51 -0.58
C PHE A 38 -15.68 20.22 0.00
N SER A 39 -14.93 20.97 -0.82
CA SER A 39 -13.85 21.84 -0.30
C SER A 39 -14.43 22.94 0.60
N PRO A 40 -13.80 23.29 1.76
CA PRO A 40 -12.49 22.82 2.23
C PRO A 40 -12.51 21.51 3.05
N ALA A 41 -13.68 21.00 3.44
CA ALA A 41 -13.77 19.83 4.33
C ALA A 41 -13.00 18.60 3.78
N ALA A 42 -13.13 18.32 2.48
CA ALA A 42 -12.41 17.21 1.84
C ALA A 42 -10.89 17.36 1.89
N GLY A 43 -10.36 18.58 1.92
CA GLY A 43 -8.91 18.85 1.96
C GLY A 43 -8.20 18.27 3.18
N HIS A 44 -8.91 18.07 4.29
CA HIS A 44 -8.34 17.44 5.48
C HIS A 44 -8.04 15.94 5.31
N PHE A 45 -8.74 15.28 4.41
CA PHE A 45 -8.66 13.82 4.19
C PHE A 45 -7.88 13.45 2.93
N VAL A 46 -7.79 14.35 1.97
CA VAL A 46 -7.03 14.15 0.73
C VAL A 46 -5.53 14.19 1.04
N ARG A 47 -4.77 13.28 0.44
CA ARG A 47 -3.32 13.18 0.53
C ARG A 47 -2.66 13.63 -0.78
N GLY A 48 -1.34 13.86 -0.71
CA GLY A 48 -0.56 14.35 -1.84
C GLY A 48 -0.58 15.88 -1.95
N ASP A 49 -0.25 16.38 -3.12
CA ASP A 49 -0.13 17.84 -3.39
C ASP A 49 -1.40 18.35 -4.08
N ILE A 50 -2.24 19.04 -3.32
CA ILE A 50 -3.51 19.61 -3.81
C ILE A 50 -3.24 20.69 -4.87
N SER A 51 -2.19 21.49 -4.70
CA SER A 51 -1.87 22.60 -5.62
C SER A 51 -1.51 22.09 -7.03
N ARG A 52 -0.87 20.94 -7.08
CA ARG A 52 -0.49 20.28 -8.33
C ARG A 52 -1.54 19.32 -8.87
N GLY A 53 -2.55 18.97 -8.07
CA GLY A 53 -3.54 17.96 -8.43
C GLY A 53 -2.99 16.52 -8.38
N ASP A 54 -1.86 16.31 -7.72
CA ASP A 54 -1.23 15.01 -7.48
C ASP A 54 -1.76 14.44 -6.16
N ILE A 55 -3.03 14.06 -6.16
CA ILE A 55 -3.82 13.77 -4.96
C ILE A 55 -4.42 12.38 -4.96
N TYR A 56 -4.67 11.85 -3.76
CA TYR A 56 -5.30 10.55 -3.58
C TYR A 56 -5.96 10.43 -2.20
N TYR A 57 -6.86 9.47 -2.05
CA TYR A 57 -7.27 8.94 -0.76
C TYR A 57 -6.47 7.71 -0.39
N THR A 58 -6.19 7.55 0.90
CA THR A 58 -5.66 6.29 1.42
C THR A 58 -6.59 5.13 1.04
N ASN A 59 -6.00 4.04 0.58
CA ASN A 59 -6.76 2.92 0.07
C ASN A 59 -7.35 2.08 1.22
N SER A 60 -8.64 1.78 1.13
CA SER A 60 -9.36 0.89 2.03
C SER A 60 -9.10 1.18 3.53
N THR A 61 -8.67 0.18 4.29
CA THR A 61 -8.39 0.24 5.73
C THR A 61 -6.91 0.44 6.06
N PHE A 62 -6.09 0.72 5.06
CA PHE A 62 -4.67 0.98 5.26
C PHE A 62 -4.43 2.31 5.98
N LEU A 63 -3.38 2.35 6.78
CA LEU A 63 -2.81 3.61 7.21
C LEU A 63 -2.25 4.38 6.02
N ALA A 64 -2.29 5.70 6.11
CA ALA A 64 -1.67 6.55 5.11
C ALA A 64 -0.20 6.14 4.91
N VAL A 65 0.22 6.07 3.65
CA VAL A 65 1.62 5.74 3.33
C VAL A 65 2.59 6.81 3.83
N SER A 66 2.11 8.03 4.06
CA SER A 66 2.84 9.13 4.70
C SER A 66 2.87 9.08 6.23
N SER A 67 2.32 8.04 6.87
CA SER A 67 2.40 7.85 8.33
C SER A 67 3.83 7.50 8.74
N SER A 68 4.29 8.05 9.85
CA SER A 68 5.61 7.77 10.45
C SER A 68 5.67 6.45 11.24
N THR A 69 4.63 5.64 11.18
CA THR A 69 4.58 4.35 11.89
C THR A 69 5.63 3.37 11.35
N ASP A 70 6.28 2.64 12.24
CA ASP A 70 7.12 1.52 11.84
C ASP A 70 6.28 0.34 11.30
N PRO A 71 6.89 -0.64 10.63
CA PRO A 71 6.16 -1.77 10.05
C PRO A 71 5.35 -2.59 11.05
N PHE A 72 5.82 -2.74 12.29
CA PHE A 72 5.11 -3.52 13.29
C PHE A 72 3.94 -2.73 13.89
N GLU A 73 4.15 -1.45 14.21
CA GLU A 73 3.10 -0.54 14.64
C GLU A 73 1.99 -0.43 13.59
N ARG A 74 2.38 -0.34 12.30
CA ARG A 74 1.42 -0.39 11.19
C ARG A 74 0.61 -1.69 11.20
N ALA A 75 1.29 -2.83 11.35
CA ALA A 75 0.63 -4.12 11.42
C ALA A 75 -0.32 -4.23 12.63
N MET A 76 0.01 -3.66 13.77
CA MET A 76 -0.88 -3.59 14.93
C MET A 76 -2.17 -2.80 14.60
N ILE A 77 -2.01 -1.55 14.16
CA ILE A 77 -3.15 -0.64 13.91
C ILE A 77 -4.06 -1.18 12.80
N GLU A 78 -3.49 -1.63 11.69
CA GLU A 78 -4.28 -2.21 10.59
C GLU A 78 -4.90 -3.55 11.00
N GLY A 79 -4.17 -4.35 11.78
CA GLY A 79 -4.62 -5.64 12.31
C GLY A 79 -5.86 -5.55 13.19
N ASP A 80 -6.04 -4.48 13.95
CA ASP A 80 -7.23 -4.27 14.80
C ASP A 80 -8.54 -4.21 14.01
N ILE A 81 -8.47 -3.89 12.73
CA ILE A 81 -9.64 -3.83 11.84
C ILE A 81 -9.91 -5.20 11.18
N HIS A 82 -8.91 -6.05 11.03
CA HIS A 82 -9.03 -7.32 10.30
C HIS A 82 -10.10 -8.28 10.84
N PRO A 83 -10.39 -8.38 12.16
CA PRO A 83 -11.47 -9.22 12.66
C PRO A 83 -12.86 -8.88 12.11
N PHE A 84 -13.08 -7.62 11.73
CA PHE A 84 -14.35 -7.12 11.20
C PHE A 84 -14.48 -7.32 9.69
N ILE A 85 -13.40 -7.69 8.99
CA ILE A 85 -13.32 -7.85 7.54
C ILE A 85 -13.22 -9.33 7.23
N GLU A 86 -14.25 -9.90 6.59
CA GLU A 86 -14.27 -11.33 6.29
C GLU A 86 -13.50 -11.67 5.00
N GLY A 87 -13.41 -10.73 4.06
CA GLY A 87 -12.73 -10.92 2.77
C GLY A 87 -11.50 -10.02 2.61
N ASN A 88 -10.38 -10.61 2.18
CA ASN A 88 -9.15 -9.92 1.74
C ASN A 88 -8.50 -8.96 2.75
N ALA A 89 -8.72 -9.13 4.06
CA ALA A 89 -8.06 -8.32 5.07
C ALA A 89 -6.54 -8.54 5.03
N ALA A 90 -5.77 -7.51 4.67
CA ALA A 90 -4.32 -7.60 4.52
C ALA A 90 -3.63 -6.31 4.97
N THR A 91 -2.47 -6.43 5.60
CA THR A 91 -1.53 -5.33 5.81
C THR A 91 -0.45 -5.36 4.73
N CYS A 92 -0.23 -4.23 4.09
CA CYS A 92 0.78 -4.09 3.04
C CYS A 92 2.01 -3.35 3.57
N ILE A 93 3.17 -4.02 3.50
CA ILE A 93 4.46 -3.47 3.92
C ILE A 93 5.33 -3.25 2.69
N SER A 94 5.61 -1.99 2.39
CA SER A 94 6.50 -1.63 1.29
C SER A 94 7.96 -1.90 1.69
N LEU A 95 8.70 -2.58 0.86
CA LEU A 95 10.13 -2.84 1.07
C LEU A 95 11.03 -1.89 0.28
N GLY A 96 10.47 -1.13 -0.68
CA GLY A 96 11.28 -0.36 -1.59
C GLY A 96 12.34 -1.23 -2.29
N ASP A 97 13.60 -0.79 -2.24
CA ASP A 97 14.77 -1.52 -2.73
C ASP A 97 15.40 -2.44 -1.67
N THR A 98 14.95 -2.37 -0.43
CA THR A 98 15.46 -3.16 0.69
C THR A 98 15.25 -4.65 0.46
N LYS A 99 16.29 -5.43 0.71
CA LYS A 99 16.24 -6.89 0.77
C LYS A 99 16.45 -7.32 2.24
N PRO A 100 15.38 -7.52 2.99
CA PRO A 100 15.50 -7.98 4.38
C PRO A 100 16.24 -9.31 4.45
N ASP A 101 16.98 -9.50 5.54
CA ASP A 101 17.51 -10.80 5.92
C ASP A 101 16.36 -11.79 6.16
N LYS A 102 16.56 -13.06 5.81
CA LYS A 102 15.52 -14.09 5.88
C LYS A 102 15.06 -14.35 7.32
N GLU A 103 16.00 -14.39 8.24
CA GLU A 103 15.75 -14.62 9.66
C GLU A 103 15.03 -13.43 10.29
N ALA A 104 15.43 -12.20 9.95
CA ALA A 104 14.74 -10.99 10.39
C ALA A 104 13.30 -10.95 9.87
N LEU A 105 13.08 -11.30 8.59
CA LEU A 105 11.76 -11.37 8.00
C LEU A 105 10.89 -12.45 8.67
N ALA A 106 11.46 -13.64 8.94
CA ALA A 106 10.75 -14.72 9.62
C ALA A 106 10.36 -14.32 11.05
N ARG A 107 11.26 -13.68 11.81
CA ARG A 107 10.94 -13.14 13.15
C ARG A 107 9.82 -12.10 13.09
N PHE A 108 9.91 -11.15 12.17
CA PHE A 108 8.88 -10.14 11.98
C PHE A 108 7.50 -10.77 11.71
N ILE A 109 7.42 -11.72 10.76
CA ILE A 109 6.16 -12.42 10.43
C ILE A 109 5.63 -13.16 11.65
N THR A 110 6.50 -13.88 12.37
CA THR A 110 6.12 -14.61 13.57
C THR A 110 5.57 -13.67 14.64
N LYS A 111 6.23 -12.52 14.87
CA LYS A 111 5.80 -11.51 15.84
C LYS A 111 4.43 -10.94 15.45
N VAL A 112 4.26 -10.55 14.19
CA VAL A 112 2.97 -10.00 13.71
C VAL A 112 1.83 -10.98 13.95
N PHE A 113 1.97 -12.24 13.56
CA PHE A 113 0.89 -13.23 13.73
C PHE A 113 0.66 -13.68 15.18
N ARG A 114 1.62 -13.49 16.07
CA ARG A 114 1.47 -13.79 17.50
C ARG A 114 0.85 -12.65 18.29
N GLU A 115 1.19 -11.41 17.94
CA GLU A 115 0.91 -10.25 18.78
C GLU A 115 -0.16 -9.32 18.18
N THR A 116 -0.63 -9.60 16.95
CA THR A 116 -1.65 -8.78 16.28
C THR A 116 -2.79 -9.62 15.73
N GLN A 117 -3.87 -8.94 15.33
CA GLN A 117 -5.03 -9.58 14.70
C GLN A 117 -4.90 -9.70 13.17
N ASN A 118 -3.70 -9.54 12.63
CA ASN A 118 -3.49 -9.64 11.18
C ASN A 118 -3.88 -11.01 10.65
N ARG A 119 -4.64 -11.01 9.56
CA ARG A 119 -4.99 -12.23 8.82
C ARG A 119 -4.04 -12.50 7.67
N HIS A 120 -3.49 -11.43 7.10
CA HIS A 120 -2.58 -11.52 5.96
C HIS A 120 -1.60 -10.34 5.98
N VAL A 121 -0.33 -10.62 5.72
CA VAL A 121 0.71 -9.61 5.55
C VAL A 121 1.34 -9.78 4.17
N VAL A 122 1.44 -8.69 3.43
CA VAL A 122 1.98 -8.66 2.07
C VAL A 122 3.20 -7.76 2.04
N PHE A 123 4.31 -8.26 1.56
CA PHE A 123 5.52 -7.48 1.31
C PHE A 123 5.58 -7.03 -0.15
N SER A 124 5.87 -5.73 -0.35
CA SER A 124 5.86 -5.10 -1.67
C SER A 124 7.25 -4.56 -2.01
N PRO A 125 8.13 -5.36 -2.64
CA PRO A 125 9.38 -4.86 -3.18
C PRO A 125 9.16 -4.04 -4.45
N GLU A 126 10.18 -3.25 -4.79
CA GLU A 126 10.26 -2.47 -6.02
C GLU A 126 11.32 -3.04 -6.95
N PHE A 127 11.08 -2.95 -8.24
CA PHE A 127 11.98 -3.44 -9.28
C PHE A 127 12.07 -2.47 -10.45
N THR A 128 13.18 -2.52 -11.15
CA THR A 128 13.38 -1.87 -12.45
C THR A 128 13.79 -2.91 -13.49
N THR A 129 13.06 -2.98 -14.59
CA THR A 129 13.39 -3.82 -15.73
C THR A 129 13.92 -2.95 -16.87
N CYS A 130 15.10 -3.28 -17.38
CA CYS A 130 15.65 -2.65 -18.57
C CYS A 130 14.97 -3.21 -19.82
N LEU A 131 14.49 -2.34 -20.69
CA LEU A 131 13.82 -2.74 -21.94
C LEU A 131 14.82 -3.07 -23.07
N ASP A 132 16.10 -2.67 -22.91
CA ASP A 132 17.14 -2.96 -23.91
C ASP A 132 17.85 -4.29 -23.63
N CYS A 133 18.30 -4.54 -22.39
CA CYS A 133 19.02 -5.77 -22.06
C CYS A 133 18.16 -6.83 -21.34
N ASN A 134 16.88 -6.56 -21.08
CA ASN A 134 15.90 -7.42 -20.39
C ASN A 134 16.32 -7.91 -18.98
N ARG A 135 17.24 -7.20 -18.34
CA ARG A 135 17.64 -7.52 -16.95
C ARG A 135 16.79 -6.73 -15.96
N THR A 136 16.44 -7.39 -14.87
CA THR A 136 15.70 -6.77 -13.76
C THR A 136 16.64 -6.54 -12.58
N SER A 137 16.55 -5.38 -11.96
CA SER A 137 17.25 -4.99 -10.76
C SER A 137 16.25 -4.56 -9.68
N ARG A 138 16.66 -4.61 -8.40
CA ARG A 138 15.85 -4.17 -7.28
C ARG A 138 15.88 -2.64 -7.15
N GLY A 139 14.75 -2.09 -6.66
CA GLY A 139 14.51 -0.65 -6.53
C GLY A 139 14.09 0.02 -7.83
N ILE A 140 13.50 1.22 -7.70
CA ILE A 140 13.15 2.06 -8.85
C ILE A 140 14.37 2.90 -9.21
N LYS A 141 14.86 2.75 -10.45
CA LYS A 141 16.08 3.38 -10.96
C LYS A 141 15.79 4.11 -12.28
N ASP A 142 16.50 5.19 -12.51
CA ASP A 142 16.40 6.00 -13.73
C ASP A 142 17.26 5.44 -14.87
N PHE A 143 18.17 4.50 -14.56
CA PHE A 143 19.02 3.83 -15.55
C PHE A 143 19.30 2.38 -15.16
N CYS A 144 19.61 1.57 -16.14
CA CYS A 144 19.95 0.16 -15.95
C CYS A 144 21.36 0.00 -15.34
N PRO A 145 21.51 -0.67 -14.16
CA PRO A 145 22.82 -0.88 -13.57
C PRO A 145 23.71 -1.88 -14.33
N HIS A 146 23.16 -2.57 -15.34
CA HIS A 146 23.88 -3.59 -16.11
C HIS A 146 24.43 -3.08 -17.44
N CYS A 147 23.67 -2.20 -18.14
CA CYS A 147 24.09 -1.72 -19.46
C CYS A 147 24.08 -0.18 -19.58
N GLY A 148 23.69 0.55 -18.52
CA GLY A 148 23.67 2.01 -18.50
C GLY A 148 22.48 2.64 -19.25
N SER A 149 21.60 1.87 -19.87
CA SER A 149 20.46 2.40 -20.62
C SER A 149 19.46 3.11 -19.71
N GLU A 150 18.92 4.24 -20.18
CA GLU A 150 17.80 4.97 -19.57
C GLU A 150 16.43 4.38 -19.96
N ASN A 151 16.41 3.45 -20.92
CA ASN A 151 15.18 2.77 -21.35
C ASN A 151 14.78 1.71 -20.31
N VAL A 152 14.23 2.16 -19.20
CA VAL A 152 13.89 1.33 -18.04
C VAL A 152 12.43 1.50 -17.65
N GLU A 153 11.84 0.44 -17.09
CA GLU A 153 10.48 0.42 -16.59
C GLU A 153 10.46 0.01 -15.12
N GLY A 154 9.90 0.87 -14.27
CA GLY A 154 9.66 0.58 -12.86
C GLY A 154 8.45 -0.34 -12.67
N ILE A 155 8.57 -1.30 -11.77
CA ILE A 155 7.52 -2.27 -11.44
C ILE A 155 7.38 -2.38 -9.93
N THR A 156 6.17 -2.17 -9.42
CA THR A 156 5.83 -2.42 -8.01
C THR A 156 4.33 -2.71 -7.86
N ARG A 157 3.88 -2.98 -6.65
CA ARG A 157 2.44 -3.19 -6.38
C ARG A 157 1.68 -1.88 -6.47
N VAL A 158 0.67 -1.85 -7.34
CA VAL A 158 -0.27 -0.73 -7.41
C VAL A 158 -1.30 -0.82 -6.28
N ALA A 159 -1.83 -1.98 -6.05
CA ALA A 159 -2.73 -2.34 -4.95
C ALA A 159 -2.55 -3.85 -4.63
N GLY A 160 -3.32 -4.72 -5.25
CA GLY A 160 -3.27 -6.18 -5.05
C GLY A 160 -2.22 -6.91 -5.89
N TYR A 161 -1.69 -6.31 -6.98
CA TYR A 161 -0.78 -6.95 -7.93
C TYR A 161 0.33 -6.01 -8.41
N PHE A 162 1.38 -6.59 -8.99
CA PHE A 162 2.47 -5.84 -9.60
C PHE A 162 2.06 -5.29 -10.98
N SER A 163 2.40 -4.03 -11.23
CA SER A 163 2.19 -3.39 -12.52
C SER A 163 3.30 -2.40 -12.86
N ARG A 164 3.35 -2.01 -14.13
CA ARG A 164 4.28 -1.00 -14.62
C ARG A 164 3.89 0.38 -14.11
N ILE A 165 4.84 1.11 -13.56
CA ILE A 165 4.62 2.44 -12.97
C ILE A 165 4.23 3.45 -14.06
N SER A 166 4.71 3.29 -15.28
CA SER A 166 4.36 4.14 -16.44
C SER A 166 2.86 4.17 -16.75
N SER A 167 2.13 3.13 -16.35
CA SER A 167 0.67 3.04 -16.53
C SER A 167 -0.17 3.68 -15.41
N TRP A 168 0.49 4.18 -14.35
CA TRP A 168 -0.22 4.66 -13.18
C TRP A 168 -0.79 6.06 -13.37
N ASN A 169 -1.96 6.30 -12.77
CA ASN A 169 -2.52 7.65 -12.70
C ASN A 169 -1.73 8.55 -11.73
N ARG A 170 -1.95 9.86 -11.84
CA ARG A 170 -1.25 10.88 -11.04
C ARG A 170 -1.36 10.65 -9.53
N GLY A 171 -2.52 10.22 -9.05
CA GLY A 171 -2.74 9.93 -7.63
C GLY A 171 -1.90 8.73 -7.15
N LYS A 172 -1.80 7.68 -7.95
CA LYS A 172 -0.94 6.53 -7.63
C LYS A 172 0.55 6.87 -7.71
N LEU A 173 0.95 7.75 -8.61
CA LEU A 173 2.33 8.26 -8.65
C LEU A 173 2.63 9.13 -7.42
N ALA A 174 1.66 9.93 -6.96
CA ALA A 174 1.79 10.71 -5.71
C ALA A 174 1.92 9.77 -4.50
N GLU A 175 1.05 8.76 -4.40
CA GLU A 175 1.13 7.74 -3.35
C GLU A 175 2.49 7.01 -3.35
N LEU A 176 3.03 6.68 -4.52
CA LEU A 176 4.35 6.05 -4.65
C LEU A 176 5.48 6.96 -4.14
N ARG A 177 5.42 8.27 -4.44
CA ARG A 177 6.39 9.24 -3.92
C ARG A 177 6.35 9.30 -2.39
N ASP A 178 5.15 9.37 -1.81
CA ASP A 178 4.96 9.39 -0.36
C ASP A 178 5.45 8.07 0.27
N ARG A 179 5.20 6.93 -0.39
CA ARG A 179 5.65 5.60 0.03
C ARG A 179 7.17 5.46 0.04
N ARG A 180 7.85 6.01 -0.95
CA ARG A 180 9.33 5.96 -1.05
C ARG A 180 10.02 6.78 0.04
N ASN A 181 9.40 7.84 0.51
CA ASN A 181 9.97 8.70 1.56
C ASN A 181 9.96 8.06 2.95
N GLN A 182 9.30 6.92 3.14
CA GLN A 182 9.13 6.28 4.45
C GLN A 182 10.20 5.24 4.80
N TRP A 183 10.92 4.68 3.83
CA TRP A 183 11.80 3.52 4.05
C TRP A 183 13.28 3.88 4.10
N SER A 184 13.63 4.84 4.92
CA SER A 184 15.02 5.08 5.31
C SER A 184 15.41 4.40 6.64
N ALA A 185 14.48 3.79 7.34
CA ALA A 185 14.75 3.08 8.59
C ALA A 185 15.07 1.60 8.34
N PRO A 186 16.16 1.06 8.91
CA PRO A 186 16.40 -0.37 8.91
C PRO A 186 15.29 -1.11 9.69
N PHE A 187 15.02 -2.36 9.32
CA PHE A 187 14.22 -3.26 10.16
C PHE A 187 14.80 -3.24 11.58
N PRO A 188 13.95 -3.15 12.61
CA PRO A 188 14.43 -3.11 13.97
C PRO A 188 15.38 -4.30 14.22
N PRO A 189 16.52 -4.06 14.92
CA PRO A 189 17.41 -5.14 15.30
C PRO A 189 16.66 -6.18 16.15
N ALA A 190 17.18 -7.41 16.15
CA ALA A 190 16.65 -8.43 17.02
C ALA A 190 16.75 -7.96 18.46
N GLU A 191 15.62 -7.85 19.17
CA GLU A 191 15.65 -7.86 20.63
C GLU A 191 16.10 -9.26 21.06
N GLU A 192 17.19 -9.34 21.81
CA GLU A 192 17.74 -10.57 22.39
C GLU A 192 16.78 -11.18 23.43
#